data_6bab1688748bc0a2662680b7d43ec981
#
_entry.id   6bab1688748bc0a2662680b7d43ec981
#
_cell.length_a   1.000
_cell.length_b   1.000
_cell.length_c   1.000
_cell.angle_alpha   90.00
_cell.angle_beta   90.00
_cell.angle_gamma   90.00
#
_symmetry.space_group_name_H-M   'P 1'
#
loop_
_entity.id
_entity.type
_entity.pdbx_description
1 polymer ?
#
loop_
_entity_poly.entity_id
_entity_poly.type
_entity_poly.pdbx_seq_one_letter_code
_entity_poly.pdbx_strand_id
1 'polypeptide(L)'
;WIDFNGKKDIEGVDWFENSRKATLANREYCINNMDKFKTFNKNSWGLTACVGPRGYSGGYGASPSFSNLDIENDGTVAPCGAIGSIVFTPNDSIKTLEYFYNNCSYLWGKYGLKDSYNLARTKRWVSKEYLGIDKGIEILMIENYLTGFVWKYMMKNKYIRNGLKILEIKQRK
;
A
#
# COMPACT_ATOMS: atom_id res chain seq x y z
N TRP A 1 4.04 11.42 -0.56
CA TRP A 1 4.78 12.39 0.27
C TRP A 1 4.32 13.83 0.02
N ILE A 2 3.78 14.12 -1.14
CA ILE A 2 3.16 15.41 -1.47
C ILE A 2 1.70 15.37 -1.03
N ASP A 3 1.25 16.43 -0.35
CA ASP A 3 -0.14 16.55 0.07
C ASP A 3 -1.03 16.96 -1.11
N PHE A 4 -1.77 16.01 -1.64
CA PHE A 4 -2.80 16.26 -2.66
C PHE A 4 -4.21 16.41 -2.09
N ASN A 5 -4.39 16.30 -0.77
CA ASN A 5 -5.71 16.34 -0.15
C ASN A 5 -6.46 17.64 -0.48
N GLY A 6 -7.65 17.50 -1.04
CA GLY A 6 -8.48 18.60 -1.47
C GLY A 6 -7.96 19.39 -2.70
N LYS A 7 -6.96 18.87 -3.39
CA LYS A 7 -6.40 19.52 -4.60
C LYS A 7 -6.79 18.75 -5.86
N LYS A 8 -7.04 19.50 -6.92
CA LYS A 8 -7.32 18.97 -8.26
C LYS A 8 -6.34 19.57 -9.26
N ASP A 9 -6.04 18.82 -10.32
CA ASP A 9 -5.28 19.32 -11.46
C ASP A 9 -6.14 20.17 -12.42
N ILE A 10 -5.56 20.54 -13.57
CA ILE A 10 -6.22 21.35 -14.58
C ILE A 10 -7.46 20.67 -15.19
N GLU A 11 -7.44 19.33 -15.27
CA GLU A 11 -8.54 18.52 -15.79
C GLU A 11 -9.62 18.23 -14.73
N GLY A 12 -9.42 18.69 -13.49
CA GLY A 12 -10.33 18.49 -12.37
C GLY A 12 -10.16 17.16 -11.64
N VAL A 13 -9.07 16.42 -11.92
CA VAL A 13 -8.79 15.14 -11.27
C VAL A 13 -8.30 15.37 -9.84
N ASP A 14 -8.98 14.75 -8.89
CA ASP A 14 -8.57 14.65 -7.50
C ASP A 14 -7.64 13.45 -7.32
N TRP A 15 -6.35 13.68 -7.26
CA TRP A 15 -5.33 12.63 -7.15
C TRP A 15 -5.31 11.94 -5.79
N PHE A 16 -5.78 12.61 -4.74
CA PHE A 16 -5.94 11.95 -3.43
C PHE A 16 -7.09 10.95 -3.48
N GLU A 17 -8.22 11.36 -4.03
CA GLU A 17 -9.37 10.47 -4.21
C GLU A 17 -9.07 9.34 -5.22
N ASN A 18 -8.30 9.63 -6.27
CA ASN A 18 -7.83 8.58 -7.17
C ASN A 18 -6.97 7.53 -6.45
N SER A 19 -6.05 7.96 -5.58
CA SER A 19 -5.23 7.05 -4.76
C SER A 19 -6.09 6.25 -3.79
N ARG A 20 -7.12 6.87 -3.20
CA ARG A 20 -8.09 6.18 -2.35
C ARG A 20 -8.83 5.09 -3.12
N LYS A 21 -9.32 5.39 -4.31
CA LYS A 21 -9.99 4.42 -5.19
C LYS A 21 -9.06 3.26 -5.59
N ALA A 22 -7.81 3.55 -5.94
CA ALA A 22 -6.81 2.53 -6.25
C ALA A 22 -6.53 1.61 -5.05
N THR A 23 -6.46 2.17 -3.83
CA THR A 23 -6.31 1.40 -2.60
C THR A 23 -7.50 0.48 -2.36
N LEU A 24 -8.72 1.00 -2.54
CA LEU A 24 -9.95 0.19 -2.41
C LEU A 24 -10.01 -0.92 -3.47
N ALA A 25 -9.63 -0.64 -4.71
CA ALA A 25 -9.56 -1.66 -5.77
C ALA A 25 -8.57 -2.78 -5.43
N ASN A 26 -7.40 -2.43 -4.85
CA ASN A 26 -6.41 -3.40 -4.38
C ASN A 26 -7.00 -4.32 -3.30
N ARG A 27 -7.68 -3.75 -2.32
CA ARG A 27 -8.34 -4.50 -1.26
C ARG A 27 -9.48 -5.36 -1.79
N GLU A 28 -10.33 -4.80 -2.66
CA GLU A 28 -11.47 -5.51 -3.26
C GLU A 28 -11.03 -6.69 -4.11
N TYR A 29 -9.92 -6.55 -4.85
CA TYR A 29 -9.33 -7.66 -5.57
C TYR A 29 -8.99 -8.83 -4.62
N CYS A 30 -8.39 -8.55 -3.48
CA CYS A 30 -8.09 -9.58 -2.49
C CYS A 30 -9.36 -10.22 -1.93
N ILE A 31 -10.40 -9.42 -1.62
CA ILE A 31 -11.68 -9.93 -1.14
C ILE A 31 -12.34 -10.86 -2.17
N ASN A 32 -12.38 -10.45 -3.42
CA ASN A 32 -13.02 -11.22 -4.51
C ASN A 32 -12.25 -12.49 -4.90
N ASN A 33 -11.01 -12.65 -4.43
CA ASN A 33 -10.19 -13.82 -4.68
C ASN A 33 -9.85 -14.63 -3.40
N MET A 34 -10.61 -14.46 -2.33
CA MET A 34 -10.40 -15.20 -1.07
C MET A 34 -10.55 -16.71 -1.24
N ASP A 35 -11.45 -17.16 -2.10
CA ASP A 35 -11.66 -18.58 -2.37
C ASP A 35 -10.49 -19.20 -3.14
N LYS A 36 -9.81 -18.37 -3.95
CA LYS A 36 -8.65 -18.79 -4.75
C LYS A 36 -7.37 -18.81 -3.94
N PHE A 37 -7.19 -17.84 -3.03
CA PHE A 37 -5.95 -17.64 -2.28
C PHE A 37 -6.20 -17.53 -0.78
N LYS A 38 -5.76 -18.52 -0.02
CA LYS A 38 -5.92 -18.59 1.45
C LYS A 38 -5.28 -17.41 2.21
N THR A 39 -4.34 -16.71 1.59
CA THR A 39 -3.70 -15.53 2.19
C THR A 39 -4.64 -14.34 2.22
N PHE A 40 -5.53 -14.24 1.25
CA PHE A 40 -6.43 -13.11 1.09
C PHE A 40 -7.62 -13.20 2.02
N ASN A 41 -7.96 -12.09 2.63
CA ASN A 41 -9.24 -11.87 3.30
C ASN A 41 -9.48 -10.37 3.48
N LYS A 42 -10.63 -9.98 4.02
CA LYS A 42 -11.01 -8.56 4.21
C LYS A 42 -10.00 -7.73 5.02
N ASN A 43 -9.15 -8.39 5.81
CA ASN A 43 -8.11 -7.77 6.64
C ASN A 43 -6.70 -8.30 6.32
N SER A 44 -6.56 -9.07 5.24
CA SER A 44 -5.27 -9.56 4.71
C SER A 44 -5.21 -9.23 3.23
N TRP A 45 -4.68 -8.08 2.92
CA TRP A 45 -4.54 -7.51 1.60
C TRP A 45 -3.30 -6.61 1.52
N GLY A 46 -2.99 -6.13 0.35
CA GLY A 46 -1.84 -5.32 0.05
C GLY A 46 -1.01 -5.99 -1.05
N LEU A 47 -1.31 -5.62 -2.30
CA LEU A 47 -0.61 -6.12 -3.47
C LEU A 47 0.29 -5.01 -4.00
N THR A 48 1.58 -5.24 -3.91
CA THR A 48 2.63 -4.37 -4.45
C THR A 48 3.83 -5.22 -4.85
N ALA A 49 4.78 -4.61 -5.54
CA ALA A 49 6.07 -5.25 -5.79
C ALA A 49 6.69 -5.68 -4.45
N CYS A 50 7.11 -6.91 -4.34
CA CYS A 50 7.64 -7.47 -3.10
C CYS A 50 8.51 -8.72 -3.36
N VAL A 51 9.16 -9.21 -2.34
CA VAL A 51 9.82 -10.50 -2.37
C VAL A 51 8.77 -11.60 -2.24
N GLY A 52 8.63 -12.40 -3.26
CA GLY A 52 7.77 -13.58 -3.23
C GLY A 52 8.58 -14.87 -3.08
N PRO A 53 7.90 -16.03 -3.06
CA PRO A 53 8.57 -17.32 -2.96
C PRO A 53 9.55 -17.64 -4.09
N ARG A 54 9.45 -16.92 -5.21
CA ARG A 54 10.33 -17.05 -6.39
C ARG A 54 11.30 -15.88 -6.55
N GLY A 55 11.43 -15.02 -5.54
CA GLY A 55 12.23 -13.81 -5.58
C GLY A 55 11.41 -12.54 -5.68
N TYR A 56 12.07 -11.40 -5.80
CA TYR A 56 11.41 -10.10 -5.95
C TYR A 56 10.77 -9.97 -7.32
N SER A 57 9.53 -9.50 -7.36
CA SER A 57 8.84 -9.16 -8.61
C SER A 57 7.83 -8.03 -8.44
N GLY A 58 7.75 -7.19 -9.49
CA GLY A 58 6.68 -6.18 -9.65
C GLY A 58 5.32 -6.79 -9.95
N GLY A 59 5.28 -7.99 -10.51
CA GLY A 59 4.06 -8.68 -10.90
C GLY A 59 3.13 -9.01 -9.74
N TYR A 60 3.66 -9.17 -8.51
CA TYR A 60 2.83 -9.35 -7.31
C TYR A 60 1.86 -8.20 -7.04
N GLY A 61 2.20 -6.98 -7.50
CA GLY A 61 1.36 -5.80 -7.33
C GLY A 61 0.43 -5.49 -8.50
N ALA A 62 0.57 -6.18 -9.62
CA ALA A 62 -0.04 -5.76 -10.88
C ALA A 62 -1.51 -6.12 -11.04
N SER A 63 -1.99 -7.17 -10.37
CA SER A 63 -3.30 -7.79 -10.63
C SER A 63 -4.51 -6.85 -10.57
N PRO A 64 -4.63 -5.90 -9.67
CA PRO A 64 -5.76 -4.97 -9.68
C PRO A 64 -5.78 -4.02 -10.88
N SER A 65 -4.63 -3.83 -11.54
CA SER A 65 -4.44 -2.84 -12.60
C SER A 65 -4.27 -3.46 -13.98
N PHE A 66 -3.75 -4.70 -14.05
CA PHE A 66 -3.40 -5.37 -15.31
C PHE A 66 -3.81 -6.84 -15.27
N SER A 67 -4.92 -7.17 -15.92
CA SER A 67 -5.45 -8.54 -15.98
C SER A 67 -4.48 -9.54 -16.63
N ASN A 68 -3.63 -9.08 -17.54
CA ASN A 68 -2.69 -9.94 -18.28
C ASN A 68 -1.45 -10.34 -17.47
N LEU A 69 -1.24 -9.76 -16.28
CA LEU A 69 -0.14 -10.08 -15.37
C LEU A 69 -0.56 -10.96 -14.19
N ASP A 70 -1.74 -11.52 -14.22
CA ASP A 70 -2.27 -12.45 -13.19
C ASP A 70 -1.41 -13.72 -12.99
N ILE A 71 -0.59 -14.06 -13.97
CA ILE A 71 0.33 -15.20 -13.89
C ILE A 71 1.33 -15.13 -12.74
N GLU A 72 1.63 -13.94 -12.22
CA GLU A 72 2.53 -13.78 -11.07
C GLU A 72 1.80 -13.71 -9.72
N ASN A 73 0.49 -13.45 -9.74
CA ASN A 73 -0.29 -13.45 -8.51
C ASN A 73 -0.52 -14.88 -8.02
N ASP A 74 0.22 -15.23 -6.98
CA ASP A 74 0.15 -16.55 -6.34
C ASP A 74 -0.46 -16.48 -4.93
N GLY A 75 -1.10 -15.36 -4.60
CA GLY A 75 -1.65 -15.10 -3.27
C GLY A 75 -0.65 -14.51 -2.28
N THR A 76 0.49 -14.00 -2.75
CA THR A 76 1.44 -13.28 -1.89
C THR A 76 0.89 -11.91 -1.52
N VAL A 77 0.95 -11.59 -0.22
CA VAL A 77 0.55 -10.29 0.36
C VAL A 77 1.78 -9.58 0.90
N ALA A 78 1.91 -8.29 0.57
CA ALA A 78 2.91 -7.38 1.10
C ALA A 78 2.25 -6.40 2.07
N PRO A 79 2.52 -6.49 3.39
CA PRO A 79 1.91 -5.61 4.39
C PRO A 79 2.04 -4.11 4.09
N CYS A 80 3.16 -3.69 3.49
CA CYS A 80 3.40 -2.29 3.16
C CYS A 80 2.36 -1.70 2.19
N GLY A 81 1.76 -2.52 1.31
CA GLY A 81 0.70 -2.06 0.41
C GLY A 81 -0.54 -1.58 1.17
N ALA A 82 -0.92 -2.28 2.23
CA ALA A 82 -2.04 -1.90 3.09
C ALA A 82 -1.67 -0.80 4.09
N ILE A 83 -0.55 -0.94 4.79
CA ILE A 83 -0.14 0.00 5.84
C ILE A 83 0.31 1.33 5.24
N GLY A 84 1.05 1.31 4.14
CA GLY A 84 1.44 2.52 3.40
C GLY A 84 0.26 3.29 2.80
N SER A 85 -0.92 2.68 2.75
CA SER A 85 -2.16 3.30 2.29
C SER A 85 -3.02 3.93 3.40
N ILE A 86 -2.55 3.93 4.65
CA ILE A 86 -3.33 4.35 5.84
C ILE A 86 -3.93 5.76 5.72
N VAL A 87 -3.27 6.68 5.03
CA VAL A 87 -3.78 8.04 4.81
C VAL A 87 -5.00 8.09 3.89
N PHE A 88 -5.19 7.08 3.03
CA PHE A 88 -6.29 7.00 2.08
C PHE A 88 -7.48 6.19 2.61
N THR A 89 -7.19 5.13 3.36
CA THR A 89 -8.19 4.18 3.88
C THR A 89 -7.88 3.81 5.34
N PRO A 90 -7.90 4.78 6.27
CA PRO A 90 -7.41 4.56 7.64
C PRO A 90 -8.11 3.39 8.34
N ASN A 91 -9.43 3.31 8.25
CA ASN A 91 -10.19 2.24 8.92
C ASN A 91 -9.80 0.83 8.42
N ASP A 92 -9.61 0.68 7.11
CA ASP A 92 -9.24 -0.62 6.52
C ASP A 92 -7.78 -0.97 6.81
N SER A 93 -6.88 0.01 6.71
CA SER A 93 -5.45 -0.18 7.00
C SER A 93 -5.20 -0.50 8.48
N ILE A 94 -5.92 0.16 9.41
CA ILE A 94 -5.82 -0.11 10.85
C ILE A 94 -6.32 -1.54 11.15
N LYS A 95 -7.48 -1.94 10.64
CA LYS A 95 -7.99 -3.31 10.81
C LYS A 95 -7.03 -4.36 10.25
N THR A 96 -6.35 -4.03 9.16
CA THR A 96 -5.33 -4.91 8.58
C THR A 96 -4.10 -5.00 9.48
N LEU A 97 -3.63 -3.89 10.04
CA LEU A 97 -2.53 -3.88 11.00
C LEU A 97 -2.87 -4.67 12.27
N GLU A 98 -4.08 -4.48 12.82
CA GLU A 98 -4.60 -5.26 13.95
C GLU A 98 -4.66 -6.77 13.63
N TYR A 99 -5.11 -7.11 12.43
CA TYR A 99 -5.11 -8.50 11.98
C TYR A 99 -3.70 -9.10 11.92
N PHE A 100 -2.75 -8.38 11.34
CA PHE A 100 -1.35 -8.81 11.30
C PHE A 100 -0.75 -8.94 12.69
N TYR A 101 -1.08 -8.03 13.59
CA TYR A 101 -0.60 -8.07 14.98
C TYR A 101 -1.14 -9.28 15.73
N ASN A 102 -2.45 -9.52 15.67
CA ASN A 102 -3.11 -10.53 16.47
C ASN A 102 -3.01 -11.96 15.87
N ASN A 103 -2.93 -12.08 14.53
CA ASN A 103 -3.07 -13.38 13.86
C ASN A 103 -1.82 -13.81 13.08
N CYS A 104 -0.88 -12.92 12.84
CA CYS A 104 0.26 -13.16 11.98
C CYS A 104 1.60 -12.92 12.70
N SER A 105 1.78 -13.49 13.90
CA SER A 105 3.01 -13.32 14.70
C SER A 105 4.30 -13.63 13.92
N TYR A 106 4.23 -14.52 12.93
CA TYR A 106 5.32 -14.88 12.03
C TYR A 106 5.77 -13.76 11.09
N LEU A 107 4.94 -12.73 10.89
CA LEU A 107 5.30 -11.53 10.12
C LEU A 107 6.17 -10.56 10.92
N TRP A 108 6.12 -10.62 12.24
CA TRP A 108 6.85 -9.68 13.09
C TRP A 108 8.30 -10.11 13.28
N GLY A 109 9.20 -9.15 13.25
CA GLY A 109 10.62 -9.37 13.51
C GLY A 109 11.33 -8.08 13.94
N LYS A 110 12.65 -8.06 13.85
CA LYS A 110 13.49 -7.00 14.41
C LYS A 110 13.14 -5.60 13.91
N TYR A 111 12.69 -5.49 12.67
CA TYR A 111 12.37 -4.20 12.01
C TYR A 111 10.88 -4.06 11.68
N GLY A 112 10.01 -4.62 12.52
CA GLY A 112 8.57 -4.62 12.33
C GLY A 112 8.09 -5.74 11.40
N LEU A 113 7.11 -5.46 10.56
CA LEU A 113 6.57 -6.43 9.61
C LEU A 113 7.61 -6.80 8.54
N LYS A 114 7.73 -8.09 8.26
CA LYS A 114 8.52 -8.59 7.13
C LYS A 114 7.87 -8.19 5.81
N ASP A 115 8.65 -8.28 4.74
CA ASP A 115 8.27 -7.78 3.42
C ASP A 115 6.95 -8.37 2.90
N SER A 116 6.79 -9.68 2.98
CA SER A 116 5.62 -10.35 2.42
C SER A 116 5.40 -11.76 3.00
N TYR A 117 4.23 -12.33 2.70
CA TYR A 117 3.91 -13.71 3.09
C TYR A 117 2.88 -14.35 2.16
N ASN A 118 2.81 -15.69 2.19
CA ASN A 118 1.90 -16.48 1.39
C ASN A 118 1.43 -17.72 2.17
N LEU A 119 0.11 -17.87 2.33
CA LEU A 119 -0.53 -19.02 2.98
C LEU A 119 -1.16 -19.99 1.96
N ALA A 120 -1.17 -19.65 0.68
CA ALA A 120 -1.79 -20.45 -0.37
C ALA A 120 -0.96 -21.69 -0.75
N ARG A 121 0.28 -21.79 -0.28
CA ARG A 121 1.19 -22.90 -0.53
C ARG A 121 0.96 -24.05 0.45
N THR A 122 1.49 -25.23 0.14
CA THR A 122 1.48 -26.42 1.02
C THR A 122 2.08 -26.16 2.39
N LYS A 123 3.08 -25.25 2.46
CA LYS A 123 3.64 -24.73 3.70
C LYS A 123 3.57 -23.21 3.67
N ARG A 124 3.19 -22.60 4.80
CA ARG A 124 3.29 -21.16 5.00
C ARG A 124 4.68 -20.66 4.59
N TRP A 125 4.72 -19.69 3.71
CA TRP A 125 5.93 -19.00 3.34
C TRP A 125 5.92 -17.58 3.89
N VAL A 126 7.05 -17.10 4.36
CA VAL A 126 7.22 -15.72 4.88
C VAL A 126 8.59 -15.24 4.43
N SER A 127 8.67 -14.05 3.87
CA SER A 127 9.94 -13.41 3.52
C SER A 127 10.83 -13.29 4.76
N LYS A 128 12.13 -13.48 4.57
CA LYS A 128 13.14 -13.19 5.59
C LYS A 128 13.63 -11.75 5.56
N GLU A 129 13.24 -11.03 4.52
CA GLU A 129 13.78 -9.73 4.16
C GLU A 129 12.92 -8.58 4.69
N TYR A 130 13.55 -7.42 4.79
CA TYR A 130 12.96 -6.13 5.11
C TYR A 130 13.47 -5.15 4.06
N LEU A 131 12.60 -4.69 3.19
CA LEU A 131 12.97 -3.71 2.18
C LEU A 131 12.87 -2.30 2.75
N GLY A 132 13.97 -1.54 2.64
CA GLY A 132 14.03 -0.20 3.22
C GLY A 132 12.98 0.76 2.66
N ILE A 133 12.67 0.64 1.37
CA ILE A 133 11.62 1.44 0.72
C ILE A 133 10.23 1.14 1.32
N ASP A 134 9.93 -0.14 1.60
CA ASP A 134 8.65 -0.55 2.13
C ASP A 134 8.48 -0.14 3.59
N LYS A 135 9.53 -0.32 4.39
CA LYS A 135 9.54 0.19 5.78
C LYS A 135 9.46 1.71 5.82
N GLY A 136 10.10 2.38 4.88
CA GLY A 136 10.03 3.82 4.73
C GLY A 136 8.60 4.31 4.46
N ILE A 137 7.88 3.71 3.51
CA ILE A 137 6.51 4.12 3.20
C ILE A 137 5.56 3.83 4.36
N GLU A 138 5.70 2.70 5.06
CA GLU A 138 4.91 2.38 6.25
C GLU A 138 5.05 3.49 7.31
N ILE A 139 6.29 3.82 7.70
CA ILE A 139 6.57 4.83 8.74
C ILE A 139 6.10 6.21 8.32
N LEU A 140 6.43 6.63 7.09
CA LEU A 140 6.10 7.99 6.62
C LEU A 140 4.59 8.19 6.48
N MET A 141 3.84 7.15 6.08
CA MET A 141 2.39 7.27 5.94
C MET A 141 1.66 7.14 7.28
N ILE A 142 2.15 6.34 8.21
CA ILE A 142 1.65 6.34 9.60
C ILE A 142 1.88 7.72 10.22
N GLU A 143 3.06 8.31 10.06
CA GLU A 143 3.36 9.64 10.58
C GLU A 143 2.47 10.72 9.94
N ASN A 144 2.21 10.63 8.64
CA ASN A 144 1.26 11.52 7.98
C ASN A 144 -0.16 11.36 8.51
N TYR A 145 -0.59 10.14 8.78
CA TYR A 145 -1.91 9.88 9.36
C TYR A 145 -2.04 10.49 10.77
N LEU A 146 -1.00 10.36 11.59
CA LEU A 146 -1.02 10.83 12.98
C LEU A 146 -0.86 12.35 13.09
N THR A 147 0.03 12.96 12.31
CA THR A 147 0.47 14.35 12.54
C THR A 147 0.53 15.22 11.29
N GLY A 148 0.49 14.62 10.08
CA GLY A 148 0.73 15.32 8.82
C GLY A 148 2.18 15.82 8.65
N PHE A 149 3.11 15.32 9.48
CA PHE A 149 4.48 15.85 9.56
C PHE A 149 5.20 15.81 8.21
N VAL A 150 5.19 14.68 7.52
CA VAL A 150 5.92 14.53 6.24
C VAL A 150 5.34 15.47 5.19
N TRP A 151 4.02 15.53 5.06
CA TRP A 151 3.34 16.46 4.16
C TRP A 151 3.70 17.91 4.47
N LYS A 152 3.64 18.30 5.75
CA LYS A 152 3.97 19.66 6.21
C LYS A 152 5.40 20.06 5.81
N TYR A 153 6.36 19.15 5.94
CA TYR A 153 7.76 19.43 5.57
C TYR A 153 7.97 19.42 4.06
N MET A 154 7.43 18.44 3.36
CA MET A 154 7.54 18.35 1.91
C MET A 154 6.91 19.57 1.21
N MET A 155 5.78 20.06 1.69
CA MET A 155 5.11 21.25 1.16
C MET A 155 5.85 22.56 1.44
N LYS A 156 6.87 22.59 2.32
CA LYS A 156 7.78 23.74 2.46
C LYS A 156 8.81 23.82 1.33
N ASN A 157 9.07 22.72 0.62
CA ASN A 157 10.06 22.67 -0.44
C ASN A 157 9.63 23.54 -1.63
N LYS A 158 10.48 24.49 -2.04
CA LYS A 158 10.18 25.43 -3.14
C LYS A 158 9.98 24.73 -4.49
N TYR A 159 10.73 23.66 -4.75
CA TYR A 159 10.63 22.93 -6.01
C TYR A 159 9.32 22.18 -6.12
N ILE A 160 8.85 21.56 -5.02
CA ILE A 160 7.54 20.90 -4.96
C ILE A 160 6.43 21.92 -5.18
N ARG A 161 6.46 23.06 -4.49
CA ARG A 161 5.46 24.12 -4.69
C ARG A 161 5.46 24.66 -6.13
N ASN A 162 6.63 24.87 -6.71
CA ASN A 162 6.72 25.30 -8.11
C ASN A 162 6.18 24.24 -9.07
N GLY A 163 6.51 22.94 -8.85
CA GLY A 163 5.96 21.84 -9.63
C GLY A 163 4.44 21.81 -9.59
N LEU A 164 3.84 21.89 -8.40
CA LEU A 164 2.39 21.94 -8.24
C LEU A 164 1.76 23.15 -8.93
N LYS A 165 2.43 24.32 -8.90
CA LYS A 165 1.99 25.53 -9.60
C LYS A 165 2.03 25.35 -11.11
N ILE A 166 3.11 24.78 -11.66
CA ILE A 166 3.25 24.51 -13.11
C ILE A 166 2.20 23.52 -13.59
N LEU A 167 1.93 22.47 -12.80
CA LEU A 167 0.91 21.47 -13.08
C LEU A 167 -0.51 21.92 -12.74
N GLU A 168 -0.68 23.17 -12.31
CA GLU A 168 -1.95 23.76 -11.87
C GLU A 168 -2.71 22.91 -10.83
N ILE A 169 -1.99 22.16 -10.01
CA ILE A 169 -2.56 21.37 -8.91
C ILE A 169 -2.83 22.31 -7.73
N LYS A 170 -4.09 22.59 -7.45
CA LYS A 170 -4.51 23.54 -6.42
C LYS A 170 -5.85 23.17 -5.80
N GLN A 171 -6.16 23.81 -4.67
CA GLN A 171 -7.52 23.78 -4.11
C GLN A 171 -8.51 24.29 -5.18
N ARG A 172 -9.49 23.47 -5.48
CA ARG A 172 -10.61 23.85 -6.37
C ARG A 172 -11.91 23.58 -5.63
N LYS A 173 -12.76 24.59 -5.62
CA LYS A 173 -14.11 24.50 -5.05
C LYS A 173 -14.97 23.52 -5.84
#